data_859aba2455ca3fa27f924e9fc5b11d49
#
_entry.id   859aba2455ca3fa27f924e9fc5b11d49
#
_cell.length_a   1.000
_cell.length_b   1.000
_cell.length_c   1.000
_cell.angle_alpha   90.00
_cell.angle_beta   90.00
_cell.angle_gamma   90.00
#
_symmetry.space_group_name_H-M   'P 1'
#
loop_
_entity.id
_entity.type
_entity.pdbx_description
1 polymer ?
#
loop_
_entity_poly.entity_id
_entity_poly.type
_entity_poly.pdbx_seq_one_letter_code
_entity_poly.pdbx_strand_id
1 'polypeptide(L)'
;MYYDEGKNMTFIIFYDILIMNYCYLNREVLLMKKHIVCLGDSNTHGYCADPADCLDGGIRFTEAQRWTCLLQKALGDKYLVIEEGLSGRTTCFDDPIHEGLNALNYIYPCLKSHETVDLLIIMLGTNDTKDRFYASAACIGIGMARLVKKAQATECWGGKKPNILVIAPPHIGEGMLRSDVAATMGTGCVEKSRELARYYQEQCDLIGAHFLDAQAMGCEFNTVDYMHLTAQGHVTLAENLAKVIPELVK
;
A
#
# COMPACT_ATOMS: atom_id res chain seq x y z
N MET A 1 -55.04 40.48 26.82
CA MET A 1 -54.48 39.72 25.69
C MET A 1 -53.00 39.52 26.03
N TYR A 2 -52.72 38.42 26.74
CA TYR A 2 -51.31 38.06 27.08
C TYR A 2 -50.74 37.26 25.94
N TYR A 3 -49.75 37.80 25.26
CA TYR A 3 -48.96 37.09 24.23
C TYR A 3 -48.02 36.14 24.96
N ASP A 4 -48.08 34.85 24.64
CA ASP A 4 -47.23 33.77 25.17
C ASP A 4 -45.85 33.81 24.46
N GLU A 5 -44.95 34.68 24.99
CA GLU A 5 -43.57 34.81 24.46
C GLU A 5 -42.67 33.60 24.78
N GLY A 6 -43.10 32.72 25.69
CA GLY A 6 -42.27 31.57 26.12
C GLY A 6 -42.19 30.42 25.12
N LYS A 7 -43.22 30.24 24.28
CA LYS A 7 -43.23 29.12 23.30
C LYS A 7 -42.37 29.36 22.08
N ASN A 8 -42.23 30.64 21.65
CA ASN A 8 -41.40 30.99 20.50
C ASN A 8 -39.91 30.86 20.80
N MET A 9 -39.47 31.19 22.03
CA MET A 9 -38.05 31.10 22.41
C MET A 9 -37.55 29.65 22.53
N THR A 10 -38.39 28.73 23.02
CA THR A 10 -38.04 27.30 23.12
C THR A 10 -37.91 26.67 21.72
N PHE A 11 -38.76 27.05 20.75
CA PHE A 11 -38.68 26.55 19.38
C PHE A 11 -37.44 27.06 18.64
N ILE A 12 -37.03 28.31 18.86
CA ILE A 12 -35.83 28.90 18.26
C ILE A 12 -34.57 28.21 18.80
N ILE A 13 -34.49 28.01 20.11
CA ILE A 13 -33.33 27.32 20.72
C ILE A 13 -33.23 25.86 20.22
N PHE A 14 -34.35 25.13 20.06
CA PHE A 14 -34.36 23.78 19.52
C PHE A 14 -33.89 23.74 18.04
N TYR A 15 -34.29 24.71 17.25
CA TYR A 15 -33.91 24.82 15.84
C TYR A 15 -32.44 25.16 15.67
N ASP A 16 -31.89 26.04 16.51
CA ASP A 16 -30.48 26.41 16.52
C ASP A 16 -29.59 25.24 16.99
N ILE A 17 -30.03 24.47 18.00
CA ILE A 17 -29.33 23.24 18.43
C ILE A 17 -29.36 22.17 17.33
N LEU A 18 -30.47 22.01 16.60
CA LEU A 18 -30.58 21.06 15.51
C LEU A 18 -29.67 21.46 14.33
N ILE A 19 -29.64 22.75 13.99
CA ILE A 19 -28.75 23.28 12.95
C ILE A 19 -27.28 23.15 13.36
N MET A 20 -26.95 23.50 14.60
CA MET A 20 -25.57 23.32 15.11
C MET A 20 -25.14 21.86 15.11
N ASN A 21 -25.99 20.94 15.55
CA ASN A 21 -25.69 19.51 15.50
C ASN A 21 -25.60 19.00 14.05
N TYR A 22 -26.46 19.45 13.15
CA TYR A 22 -26.39 19.11 11.73
C TYR A 22 -25.12 19.66 11.07
N CYS A 23 -24.72 20.89 11.39
CA CYS A 23 -23.47 21.48 10.92
C CYS A 23 -22.26 20.81 11.55
N TYR A 24 -22.33 20.42 12.81
CA TYR A 24 -21.26 19.69 13.52
C TYR A 24 -21.06 18.29 12.94
N LEU A 25 -22.16 17.52 12.77
CA LEU A 25 -22.13 16.19 12.16
C LEU A 25 -21.66 16.23 10.70
N ASN A 26 -22.11 17.22 9.91
CA ASN A 26 -21.61 17.39 8.55
C ASN A 26 -20.13 17.82 8.52
N ARG A 27 -19.67 18.61 9.50
CA ARG A 27 -18.28 19.02 9.61
C ARG A 27 -17.38 17.83 10.02
N GLU A 28 -17.85 16.93 10.90
CA GLU A 28 -17.13 15.70 11.25
C GLU A 28 -17.08 14.71 10.09
N VAL A 29 -18.17 14.53 9.34
CA VAL A 29 -18.20 13.70 8.11
C VAL A 29 -17.27 14.28 7.03
N LEU A 30 -17.14 15.61 6.94
CA LEU A 30 -16.17 16.29 6.07
C LEU A 30 -14.72 16.19 6.54
N LEU A 31 -14.49 15.83 7.83
CA LEU A 31 -13.16 15.71 8.43
C LEU A 31 -12.65 14.26 8.50
N MET A 32 -13.48 13.26 8.22
CA MET A 32 -13.03 11.87 8.20
C MET A 32 -12.20 11.60 6.93
N LYS A 33 -10.92 11.39 7.13
CA LYS A 33 -10.01 11.03 6.04
C LYS A 33 -10.29 9.62 5.53
N LYS A 34 -10.03 9.39 4.26
CA LYS A 34 -9.99 8.05 3.66
C LYS A 34 -8.68 7.37 4.00
N HIS A 35 -8.73 6.24 4.68
CA HIS A 35 -7.53 5.52 5.10
C HIS A 35 -7.04 4.59 3.99
N ILE A 36 -5.81 4.81 3.56
CA ILE A 36 -5.11 4.01 2.56
C ILE A 36 -3.92 3.32 3.25
N VAL A 37 -4.01 2.02 3.44
CA VAL A 37 -2.90 1.24 4.02
C VAL A 37 -2.01 0.72 2.89
N CYS A 38 -0.71 1.03 2.95
CA CYS A 38 0.28 0.63 1.95
C CYS A 38 1.18 -0.47 2.52
N LEU A 39 0.75 -1.73 2.36
CA LEU A 39 1.51 -2.90 2.80
C LEU A 39 2.54 -3.29 1.74
N GLY A 40 3.81 -3.33 2.11
CA GLY A 40 4.86 -3.71 1.19
C GLY A 40 6.17 -4.11 1.87
N ASP A 41 7.19 -4.24 1.04
CA ASP A 41 8.54 -4.60 1.43
C ASP A 41 9.48 -3.38 1.53
N SER A 42 10.75 -3.56 1.18
CA SER A 42 11.77 -2.51 1.16
C SER A 42 11.44 -1.36 0.22
N ASN A 43 10.78 -1.60 -0.91
CA ASN A 43 10.33 -0.56 -1.83
C ASN A 43 9.23 0.33 -1.22
N THR A 44 8.41 -0.21 -0.34
CA THR A 44 7.42 0.57 0.41
C THR A 44 8.03 1.22 1.66
N HIS A 45 8.97 0.54 2.33
CA HIS A 45 9.78 1.10 3.40
C HIS A 45 10.60 2.32 2.93
N GLY A 46 10.97 2.33 1.64
CA GLY A 46 11.82 3.36 1.03
C GLY A 46 13.30 3.08 1.20
N TYR A 47 13.72 1.80 1.17
CA TYR A 47 15.15 1.48 1.18
C TYR A 47 15.85 2.09 -0.02
N CYS A 48 16.96 2.80 0.24
CA CYS A 48 17.81 3.44 -0.77
C CYS A 48 19.09 2.63 -0.92
N ALA A 49 19.25 1.96 -2.06
CA ALA A 49 20.43 1.15 -2.34
C ALA A 49 21.65 2.00 -2.76
N ASP A 50 21.41 3.19 -3.31
CA ASP A 50 22.44 4.16 -3.66
C ASP A 50 22.30 5.41 -2.77
N PRO A 51 23.12 5.57 -1.72
CA PRO A 51 23.05 6.75 -0.86
C PRO A 51 23.19 8.09 -1.58
N ALA A 52 23.77 8.10 -2.80
CA ALA A 52 23.85 9.31 -3.61
C ALA A 52 22.48 9.75 -4.18
N ASP A 53 21.51 8.85 -4.27
CA ASP A 53 20.14 9.13 -4.68
C ASP A 53 19.26 9.59 -3.50
N CYS A 54 19.73 9.44 -2.25
CA CYS A 54 19.02 9.88 -1.06
C CYS A 54 19.36 11.31 -0.69
N LEU A 55 18.36 12.16 -0.44
CA LEU A 55 18.57 13.59 -0.15
C LEU A 55 19.47 13.86 1.07
N ASP A 56 19.47 12.97 2.05
CA ASP A 56 20.31 13.08 3.25
C ASP A 56 21.53 12.15 3.24
N GLY A 57 21.76 11.44 2.12
CA GLY A 57 22.84 10.46 1.98
C GLY A 57 22.63 9.17 2.78
N GLY A 58 21.42 8.93 3.28
CA GLY A 58 21.06 7.75 4.07
C GLY A 58 20.72 6.51 3.22
N ILE A 59 20.38 5.43 3.91
CA ILE A 59 19.96 4.16 3.31
C ILE A 59 18.43 3.99 3.26
N ARG A 60 17.71 5.04 3.61
CA ARG A 60 16.25 5.11 3.52
C ARG A 60 15.87 6.47 2.96
N PHE A 61 15.14 6.49 1.86
CA PHE A 61 14.64 7.73 1.28
C PHE A 61 13.87 8.56 2.31
N THR A 62 14.06 9.87 2.27
CA THR A 62 13.37 10.81 3.15
C THR A 62 11.85 10.87 2.85
N GLU A 63 11.07 11.52 3.73
CA GLU A 63 9.64 11.76 3.50
C GLU A 63 9.38 12.56 2.19
N ALA A 64 10.37 13.34 1.74
CA ALA A 64 10.27 14.08 0.48
C ALA A 64 10.46 13.20 -0.77
N GLN A 65 10.86 11.94 -0.60
CA GLN A 65 11.21 11.03 -1.70
C GLN A 65 10.40 9.73 -1.71
N ARG A 66 10.00 9.20 -0.54
CA ARG A 66 9.22 7.94 -0.48
C ARG A 66 7.88 8.07 -1.20
N TRP A 67 7.55 7.09 -2.03
CA TRP A 67 6.32 7.11 -2.82
C TRP A 67 5.05 7.25 -1.96
N THR A 68 5.00 6.68 -0.78
CA THR A 68 3.88 6.77 0.16
C THR A 68 3.66 8.20 0.66
N CYS A 69 4.74 8.90 1.01
CA CYS A 69 4.71 10.30 1.43
C CYS A 69 4.41 11.24 0.25
N LEU A 70 4.97 10.97 -0.92
CA LEU A 70 4.65 11.70 -2.16
C LEU A 70 3.18 11.51 -2.54
N LEU A 71 2.65 10.30 -2.40
CA LEU A 71 1.25 9.99 -2.61
C LEU A 71 0.36 10.74 -1.61
N GLN A 72 0.71 10.76 -0.31
CA GLN A 72 -0.01 11.55 0.69
C GLN A 72 -0.08 13.03 0.29
N LYS A 73 1.05 13.58 -0.16
CA LYS A 73 1.11 14.98 -0.62
C LYS A 73 0.22 15.22 -1.84
N ALA A 74 0.22 14.31 -2.80
CA ALA A 74 -0.57 14.43 -4.03
C ALA A 74 -2.07 14.29 -3.77
N LEU A 75 -2.49 13.40 -2.88
CA LEU A 75 -3.89 13.16 -2.53
C LEU A 75 -4.47 14.23 -1.59
N GLY A 76 -3.62 14.92 -0.82
CA GLY A 76 -4.01 15.98 0.11
C GLY A 76 -4.74 15.48 1.37
N ASP A 77 -5.38 16.42 2.08
CA ASP A 77 -5.89 16.22 3.44
C ASP A 77 -7.14 15.32 3.54
N LYS A 78 -7.78 15.01 2.42
CA LYS A 78 -8.93 14.09 2.40
C LYS A 78 -8.53 12.64 2.60
N TYR A 79 -7.26 12.32 2.51
CA TYR A 79 -6.71 10.97 2.62
C TYR A 79 -5.68 10.88 3.75
N LEU A 80 -5.54 9.69 4.30
CA LEU A 80 -4.47 9.33 5.22
C LEU A 80 -3.76 8.10 4.63
N VAL A 81 -2.55 8.30 4.12
CA VAL A 81 -1.70 7.22 3.61
C VAL A 81 -0.86 6.67 4.77
N ILE A 82 -1.00 5.40 5.03
CA ILE A 82 -0.37 4.69 6.15
C ILE A 82 0.73 3.79 5.60
N GLU A 83 1.97 4.02 6.03
CA GLU A 83 3.15 3.28 5.58
C GLU A 83 3.32 1.99 6.38
N GLU A 84 3.15 0.84 5.74
CA GLU A 84 3.36 -0.50 6.29
C GLU A 84 4.44 -1.26 5.50
N GLY A 85 5.55 -0.57 5.19
CA GLY A 85 6.72 -1.13 4.52
C GLY A 85 7.69 -1.79 5.49
N LEU A 86 8.09 -3.05 5.22
CA LEU A 86 9.11 -3.77 5.98
C LEU A 86 10.09 -4.47 5.03
N SER A 87 11.37 -4.09 5.08
CA SER A 87 12.40 -4.68 4.23
C SER A 87 12.46 -6.20 4.39
N GLY A 88 12.49 -6.91 3.27
CA GLY A 88 12.51 -8.37 3.28
C GLY A 88 11.14 -9.05 3.32
N ARG A 89 10.02 -8.29 3.49
CA ARG A 89 8.68 -8.88 3.60
C ARG A 89 8.30 -9.68 2.37
N THR A 90 7.73 -10.87 2.63
CA THR A 90 7.18 -11.82 1.65
C THR A 90 5.66 -11.77 1.64
N THR A 91 5.03 -12.37 0.63
CA THR A 91 3.56 -12.52 0.59
C THR A 91 3.06 -13.48 1.67
N CYS A 92 3.55 -14.71 1.69
CA CYS A 92 3.06 -15.75 2.59
C CYS A 92 4.13 -16.79 3.02
N PHE A 93 5.39 -16.52 2.74
CA PHE A 93 6.50 -17.43 3.06
C PHE A 93 7.18 -16.98 4.34
N ASP A 94 7.39 -17.91 5.27
CA ASP A 94 8.27 -17.69 6.42
C ASP A 94 9.73 -17.74 5.95
N ASP A 95 10.48 -16.69 6.20
CA ASP A 95 11.90 -16.66 5.86
C ASP A 95 12.69 -17.48 6.88
N PRO A 96 13.46 -18.50 6.47
CA PRO A 96 14.21 -19.35 7.41
C PRO A 96 15.37 -18.63 8.09
N ILE A 97 15.70 -17.41 7.64
CA ILE A 97 16.83 -16.61 8.14
C ILE A 97 16.35 -15.43 8.99
N HIS A 98 15.12 -14.92 8.73
CA HIS A 98 14.59 -13.71 9.37
C HIS A 98 13.15 -13.92 9.82
N GLU A 99 12.84 -13.50 11.03
CA GLU A 99 11.50 -13.59 11.62
C GLU A 99 10.60 -12.43 11.22
N GLY A 100 9.28 -12.65 11.25
CA GLY A 100 8.28 -11.60 11.14
C GLY A 100 8.06 -11.05 9.72
N LEU A 101 8.67 -11.63 8.69
CA LEU A 101 8.59 -11.11 7.32
C LEU A 101 7.36 -11.60 6.54
N ASN A 102 6.62 -12.58 7.04
CA ASN A 102 5.46 -13.15 6.38
C ASN A 102 4.24 -12.23 6.50
N ALA A 103 3.85 -11.57 5.39
CA ALA A 103 2.68 -10.66 5.37
C ALA A 103 1.38 -11.38 5.71
N LEU A 104 1.22 -12.66 5.32
CA LEU A 104 0.01 -13.42 5.65
C LEU A 104 -0.19 -13.55 7.16
N ASN A 105 0.88 -13.62 7.95
CA ASN A 105 0.79 -13.64 9.42
C ASN A 105 0.52 -12.25 10.00
N TYR A 106 0.97 -11.19 9.34
CA TYR A 106 0.87 -9.81 9.81
C TYR A 106 -0.42 -9.10 9.40
N ILE A 107 -1.05 -9.47 8.29
CA ILE A 107 -2.14 -8.69 7.68
C ILE A 107 -3.33 -8.45 8.63
N TYR A 108 -3.69 -9.43 9.48
CA TYR A 108 -4.81 -9.27 10.41
C TYR A 108 -4.54 -8.17 11.46
N PRO A 109 -3.46 -8.20 12.28
CA PRO A 109 -3.18 -7.13 13.22
C PRO A 109 -2.96 -5.79 12.52
N CYS A 110 -2.32 -5.76 11.34
CA CYS A 110 -2.15 -4.56 10.55
C CYS A 110 -3.50 -3.88 10.24
N LEU A 111 -4.42 -4.60 9.60
CA LEU A 111 -5.71 -4.04 9.21
C LEU A 111 -6.57 -3.65 10.41
N LYS A 112 -6.56 -4.46 11.49
CA LYS A 112 -7.31 -4.16 12.71
C LYS A 112 -6.78 -2.93 13.45
N SER A 113 -5.49 -2.64 13.36
CA SER A 113 -4.89 -1.44 13.97
C SER A 113 -5.21 -0.16 13.20
N HIS A 114 -5.60 -0.27 11.93
CA HIS A 114 -5.87 0.86 11.03
C HIS A 114 -7.34 0.96 10.60
N GLU A 115 -8.24 0.22 11.24
CA GLU A 115 -9.67 0.30 10.91
C GLU A 115 -10.24 1.69 11.20
N THR A 116 -11.06 2.26 10.34
CA THR A 116 -11.65 1.72 9.12
C THR A 116 -10.73 1.95 7.91
N VAL A 117 -10.51 0.89 7.14
CA VAL A 117 -9.68 0.96 5.92
C VAL A 117 -10.57 1.20 4.70
N ASP A 118 -10.25 2.21 3.89
CA ASP A 118 -10.96 2.50 2.63
C ASP A 118 -10.26 1.86 1.42
N LEU A 119 -8.93 1.67 1.48
CA LEU A 119 -8.15 0.97 0.45
C LEU A 119 -6.92 0.31 1.08
N LEU A 120 -6.69 -0.95 0.75
CA LEU A 120 -5.41 -1.63 1.01
C LEU A 120 -4.63 -1.73 -0.29
N ILE A 121 -3.43 -1.21 -0.33
CA ILE A 121 -2.46 -1.39 -1.41
C ILE A 121 -1.44 -2.43 -0.96
N ILE A 122 -1.20 -3.45 -1.78
CA ILE A 122 -0.19 -4.49 -1.51
C ILE A 122 0.83 -4.49 -2.65
N MET A 123 2.08 -4.16 -2.34
CA MET A 123 3.21 -4.28 -3.28
C MET A 123 4.28 -5.18 -2.66
N LEU A 124 4.22 -6.46 -3.00
CA LEU A 124 5.08 -7.53 -2.51
C LEU A 124 5.40 -8.53 -3.63
N GLY A 125 6.38 -9.39 -3.41
CA GLY A 125 6.75 -10.46 -4.34
C GLY A 125 8.22 -10.49 -4.68
N THR A 126 8.93 -9.38 -4.62
CA THR A 126 10.38 -9.32 -4.88
C THR A 126 11.14 -10.31 -3.98
N ASN A 127 10.82 -10.31 -2.69
CA ASN A 127 11.49 -11.21 -1.73
C ASN A 127 11.09 -12.66 -1.88
N ASP A 128 9.89 -12.93 -2.35
CA ASP A 128 9.36 -14.28 -2.60
C ASP A 128 10.13 -14.99 -3.73
N THR A 129 10.78 -14.23 -4.61
CA THR A 129 11.58 -14.76 -5.71
C THR A 129 12.88 -15.41 -5.25
N LYS A 130 13.36 -15.15 -4.02
CA LYS A 130 14.60 -15.71 -3.48
C LYS A 130 14.61 -17.23 -3.63
N ASP A 131 15.75 -17.77 -4.04
CA ASP A 131 15.86 -19.21 -4.36
C ASP A 131 15.61 -20.12 -3.14
N ARG A 132 15.93 -19.65 -1.93
CA ARG A 132 15.72 -20.39 -0.67
C ARG A 132 14.25 -20.75 -0.39
N PHE A 133 13.28 -20.10 -1.04
CA PHE A 133 11.87 -20.46 -0.91
C PHE A 133 11.42 -21.54 -1.90
N TYR A 134 12.23 -21.87 -2.90
CA TYR A 134 11.92 -22.85 -3.95
C TYR A 134 10.55 -22.64 -4.63
N ALA A 135 10.02 -21.43 -4.57
CA ALA A 135 8.72 -21.08 -5.12
C ALA A 135 8.84 -20.68 -6.60
N SER A 136 7.93 -21.20 -7.43
CA SER A 136 7.73 -20.67 -8.79
C SER A 136 6.96 -19.34 -8.75
N ALA A 137 7.01 -18.56 -9.83
CA ALA A 137 6.21 -17.33 -9.94
C ALA A 137 4.70 -17.62 -9.80
N ALA A 138 4.22 -18.77 -10.30
CA ALA A 138 2.83 -19.20 -10.10
C ALA A 138 2.51 -19.45 -8.61
N CYS A 139 3.41 -20.09 -7.85
CA CYS A 139 3.23 -20.29 -6.41
C CYS A 139 3.20 -18.95 -5.65
N ILE A 140 4.03 -17.99 -6.07
CA ILE A 140 4.04 -16.63 -5.49
C ILE A 140 2.69 -15.93 -5.79
N GLY A 141 2.16 -16.07 -7.00
CA GLY A 141 0.83 -15.57 -7.35
C GLY A 141 -0.29 -16.13 -6.48
N ILE A 142 -0.27 -17.45 -6.23
CA ILE A 142 -1.21 -18.10 -5.30
C ILE A 142 -1.00 -17.59 -3.86
N GLY A 143 0.25 -17.36 -3.45
CA GLY A 143 0.59 -16.76 -2.16
C GLY A 143 -0.01 -15.37 -1.98
N MET A 144 0.09 -14.52 -2.99
CA MET A 144 -0.56 -13.21 -3.04
C MET A 144 -2.09 -13.34 -2.93
N ALA A 145 -2.69 -14.26 -3.68
CA ALA A 145 -4.15 -14.48 -3.61
C ALA A 145 -4.61 -14.92 -2.20
N ARG A 146 -3.80 -15.73 -1.50
CA ARG A 146 -4.07 -16.10 -0.09
C ARG A 146 -4.03 -14.90 0.84
N LEU A 147 -3.03 -14.02 0.66
CA LEU A 147 -2.90 -12.78 1.43
C LEU A 147 -4.11 -11.87 1.21
N VAL A 148 -4.49 -11.65 -0.05
CA VAL A 148 -5.67 -10.84 -0.42
C VAL A 148 -6.95 -11.42 0.17
N LYS A 149 -7.19 -12.73 0.06
CA LYS A 149 -8.37 -13.40 0.63
C LYS A 149 -8.43 -13.24 2.15
N LYS A 150 -7.31 -13.33 2.86
CA LYS A 150 -7.26 -13.09 4.30
C LYS A 150 -7.59 -11.63 4.64
N ALA A 151 -7.08 -10.69 3.86
CA ALA A 151 -7.41 -9.27 4.02
C ALA A 151 -8.91 -9.01 3.76
N GLN A 152 -9.49 -9.61 2.71
CA GLN A 152 -10.93 -9.51 2.40
C GLN A 152 -11.81 -10.05 3.54
N ALA A 153 -11.38 -11.11 4.21
CA ALA A 153 -12.10 -11.73 5.32
C ALA A 153 -11.93 -10.99 6.66
N THR A 154 -11.05 -9.98 6.72
CA THR A 154 -10.82 -9.21 7.94
C THR A 154 -11.88 -8.10 8.07
N GLU A 155 -12.57 -8.04 9.21
CA GLU A 155 -13.59 -7.02 9.49
C GLU A 155 -12.93 -5.67 9.84
N CYS A 156 -12.57 -4.89 8.81
CA CYS A 156 -11.94 -3.58 8.95
C CYS A 156 -12.46 -2.54 7.94
N TRP A 157 -13.44 -2.91 7.11
CA TRP A 157 -13.88 -2.13 5.96
C TRP A 157 -15.07 -1.21 6.24
N GLY A 158 -15.46 -1.03 7.51
CA GLY A 158 -16.58 -0.16 7.91
C GLY A 158 -17.92 -0.57 7.31
N GLY A 159 -18.16 -1.88 7.16
CA GLY A 159 -19.38 -2.42 6.54
C GLY A 159 -19.44 -2.33 5.01
N LYS A 160 -18.39 -1.80 4.37
CA LYS A 160 -18.24 -1.77 2.91
C LYS A 160 -17.62 -3.07 2.38
N LYS A 161 -17.69 -3.26 1.07
CA LYS A 161 -16.92 -4.33 0.41
C LYS A 161 -15.43 -4.06 0.55
N PRO A 162 -14.62 -5.13 0.76
CA PRO A 162 -13.17 -5.01 0.75
C PRO A 162 -12.66 -4.35 -0.54
N ASN A 163 -11.76 -3.38 -0.41
CA ASN A 163 -11.20 -2.63 -1.52
C ASN A 163 -9.67 -2.80 -1.49
N ILE A 164 -9.14 -3.61 -2.40
CA ILE A 164 -7.75 -4.03 -2.39
C ILE A 164 -7.14 -3.84 -3.76
N LEU A 165 -5.98 -3.16 -3.81
CA LEU A 165 -5.14 -2.98 -4.99
C LEU A 165 -3.85 -3.77 -4.81
N VAL A 166 -3.60 -4.72 -5.68
CA VAL A 166 -2.33 -5.43 -5.78
C VAL A 166 -1.47 -4.75 -6.84
N ILE A 167 -0.22 -4.47 -6.49
CA ILE A 167 0.78 -3.94 -7.41
C ILE A 167 1.88 -4.98 -7.59
N ALA A 168 2.09 -5.45 -8.83
CA ALA A 168 3.29 -6.21 -9.14
C ALA A 168 4.51 -5.27 -9.03
N PRO A 169 5.56 -5.66 -8.26
CA PRO A 169 6.76 -4.85 -8.14
C PRO A 169 7.50 -4.74 -9.49
N PRO A 170 8.41 -3.76 -9.67
CA PRO A 170 9.29 -3.71 -10.82
C PRO A 170 10.08 -5.01 -10.98
N HIS A 171 10.46 -5.33 -12.21
CA HIS A 171 11.30 -6.49 -12.48
C HIS A 171 12.67 -6.35 -11.80
N ILE A 172 13.25 -7.47 -11.39
CA ILE A 172 14.64 -7.53 -10.96
C ILE A 172 15.51 -7.51 -12.22
N GLY A 173 16.46 -6.58 -12.29
CA GLY A 173 17.39 -6.46 -13.41
C GLY A 173 18.47 -7.54 -13.39
N GLU A 174 18.97 -7.94 -14.56
CA GLU A 174 20.03 -8.97 -14.72
C GLU A 174 21.34 -8.62 -13.99
N GLY A 175 21.61 -7.32 -13.78
CA GLY A 175 22.77 -6.87 -13.03
C GLY A 175 22.78 -7.34 -11.57
N MET A 176 21.62 -7.65 -10.99
CA MET A 176 21.50 -8.19 -9.63
C MET A 176 22.39 -9.43 -9.42
N LEU A 177 22.54 -10.29 -10.42
CA LEU A 177 23.38 -11.50 -10.35
C LEU A 177 24.89 -11.20 -10.14
N ARG A 178 25.30 -9.95 -10.31
CA ARG A 178 26.68 -9.47 -10.13
C ARG A 178 26.80 -8.42 -9.02
N SER A 179 25.73 -8.15 -8.30
CA SER A 179 25.67 -7.19 -7.18
C SER A 179 25.93 -7.89 -5.84
N ASP A 180 26.12 -7.09 -4.80
CA ASP A 180 26.35 -7.59 -3.43
C ASP A 180 25.15 -8.39 -2.86
N VAL A 181 23.96 -8.22 -3.43
CA VAL A 181 22.76 -8.94 -3.01
C VAL A 181 22.60 -10.31 -3.70
N ALA A 182 23.44 -10.63 -4.69
CA ALA A 182 23.35 -11.87 -5.47
C ALA A 182 23.29 -13.13 -4.60
N ALA A 183 24.18 -13.23 -3.60
CA ALA A 183 24.22 -14.37 -2.68
C ALA A 183 22.96 -14.49 -1.82
N THR A 184 22.31 -13.36 -1.50
CA THR A 184 21.09 -13.32 -0.68
C THR A 184 19.85 -13.65 -1.51
N MET A 185 19.81 -13.20 -2.74
CA MET A 185 18.69 -13.42 -3.68
C MET A 185 18.75 -14.81 -4.29
N GLY A 186 19.95 -15.28 -4.64
CA GLY A 186 20.17 -16.56 -5.30
C GLY A 186 19.82 -16.51 -6.78
N THR A 187 19.53 -17.68 -7.34
CA THR A 187 19.25 -17.85 -8.78
C THR A 187 17.76 -17.84 -9.12
N GLY A 188 17.42 -17.52 -10.37
CA GLY A 188 16.05 -17.59 -10.88
C GLY A 188 15.12 -16.44 -10.45
N CYS A 189 15.61 -15.50 -9.63
CA CYS A 189 14.78 -14.37 -9.16
C CYS A 189 14.47 -13.37 -10.28
N VAL A 190 15.40 -13.15 -11.20
CA VAL A 190 15.19 -12.28 -12.38
C VAL A 190 14.05 -12.81 -13.23
N GLU A 191 14.09 -14.06 -13.61
CA GLU A 191 13.08 -14.71 -14.43
C GLU A 191 11.71 -14.75 -13.72
N LYS A 192 11.70 -15.16 -12.45
CA LYS A 192 10.47 -15.18 -11.65
C LYS A 192 9.84 -13.79 -11.54
N SER A 193 10.64 -12.73 -11.32
CA SER A 193 10.11 -11.37 -11.20
C SER A 193 9.37 -10.90 -12.46
N ARG A 194 9.83 -11.30 -13.63
CA ARG A 194 9.20 -10.96 -14.94
C ARG A 194 7.83 -11.63 -15.13
N GLU A 195 7.59 -12.73 -14.43
CA GLU A 195 6.34 -13.49 -14.54
C GLU A 195 5.29 -13.05 -13.50
N LEU A 196 5.68 -12.32 -12.45
CA LEU A 196 4.77 -11.98 -11.32
C LEU A 196 3.56 -11.20 -11.79
N ALA A 197 3.72 -10.20 -12.66
CA ALA A 197 2.61 -9.35 -13.11
C ALA A 197 1.50 -10.19 -13.75
N ARG A 198 1.83 -11.15 -14.60
CA ARG A 198 0.88 -12.07 -15.24
C ARG A 198 0.11 -12.88 -14.20
N TYR A 199 0.81 -13.55 -13.29
CA TYR A 199 0.17 -14.37 -12.28
C TYR A 199 -0.66 -13.56 -11.29
N TYR A 200 -0.22 -12.35 -10.94
CA TYR A 200 -1.00 -11.47 -10.07
C TYR A 200 -2.28 -10.98 -10.74
N GLN A 201 -2.22 -10.57 -12.02
CA GLN A 201 -3.41 -10.20 -12.77
C GLN A 201 -4.41 -11.35 -12.82
N GLU A 202 -3.97 -12.57 -13.21
CA GLU A 202 -4.82 -13.78 -13.25
C GLU A 202 -5.50 -14.04 -11.89
N GLN A 203 -4.75 -13.92 -10.78
CA GLN A 203 -5.31 -14.13 -9.45
C GLN A 203 -6.26 -13.01 -9.03
N CYS A 204 -5.93 -11.74 -9.31
CA CYS A 204 -6.78 -10.60 -8.98
C CYS A 204 -8.13 -10.68 -9.70
N ASP A 205 -8.14 -11.07 -10.98
CA ASP A 205 -9.37 -11.28 -11.76
C ASP A 205 -10.28 -12.34 -11.13
N LEU A 206 -9.69 -13.42 -10.61
CA LEU A 206 -10.42 -14.52 -9.96
C LEU A 206 -11.03 -14.14 -8.60
N ILE A 207 -10.36 -13.24 -7.85
CA ILE A 207 -10.76 -12.92 -6.47
C ILE A 207 -11.36 -11.53 -6.32
N GLY A 208 -11.50 -10.78 -7.41
CA GLY A 208 -12.12 -9.45 -7.44
C GLY A 208 -11.29 -8.37 -6.75
N ALA A 209 -9.96 -8.41 -6.89
CA ALA A 209 -9.04 -7.36 -6.47
C ALA A 209 -8.63 -6.49 -7.67
N HIS A 210 -8.29 -5.23 -7.42
CA HIS A 210 -7.68 -4.37 -8.43
C HIS A 210 -6.21 -4.75 -8.65
N PHE A 211 -5.72 -4.51 -9.87
CA PHE A 211 -4.34 -4.82 -10.22
C PHE A 211 -3.66 -3.67 -10.97
N LEU A 212 -2.38 -3.47 -10.68
CA LEU A 212 -1.47 -2.60 -11.43
C LEU A 212 -0.08 -3.26 -11.53
N ASP A 213 0.69 -2.85 -12.54
CA ASP A 213 2.04 -3.31 -12.77
C ASP A 213 3.02 -2.12 -12.71
N ALA A 214 3.89 -2.09 -11.70
CA ALA A 214 4.86 -1.01 -11.51
C ALA A 214 5.90 -0.95 -12.67
N GLN A 215 6.23 -2.09 -13.27
CA GLN A 215 7.08 -2.12 -14.46
C GLN A 215 6.41 -1.42 -15.64
N ALA A 216 5.13 -1.70 -15.88
CA ALA A 216 4.37 -1.07 -16.96
C ALA A 216 4.13 0.43 -16.71
N MET A 217 4.14 0.89 -15.47
CA MET A 217 4.11 2.31 -15.12
C MET A 217 5.43 3.04 -15.40
N GLY A 218 6.52 2.33 -15.73
CA GLY A 218 7.84 2.91 -15.95
C GLY A 218 8.58 3.24 -14.64
N CYS A 219 8.27 2.56 -13.54
CA CYS A 219 9.00 2.74 -12.29
C CYS A 219 10.45 2.25 -12.43
N GLU A 220 11.39 3.16 -12.29
CA GLU A 220 12.82 2.86 -12.41
C GLU A 220 13.38 2.21 -11.14
N PHE A 221 14.26 1.23 -11.32
CA PHE A 221 15.09 0.67 -10.25
C PHE A 221 16.55 1.09 -10.41
N ASN A 222 17.30 1.11 -9.30
CA ASN A 222 18.70 1.52 -9.29
C ASN A 222 19.62 0.45 -9.93
N THR A 223 20.86 0.85 -10.23
CA THR A 223 21.88 -0.02 -10.83
C THR A 223 22.91 -0.54 -9.82
N VAL A 224 22.66 -0.37 -8.52
CA VAL A 224 23.49 -0.93 -7.43
C VAL A 224 23.06 -2.37 -7.14
N ASP A 225 21.78 -2.58 -6.86
CA ASP A 225 21.21 -3.90 -6.58
C ASP A 225 20.16 -4.38 -7.60
N TYR A 226 19.76 -3.50 -8.53
CA TYR A 226 18.86 -3.80 -9.64
C TYR A 226 17.46 -4.24 -9.24
N MET A 227 16.96 -3.86 -8.07
CA MET A 227 15.62 -4.20 -7.62
C MET A 227 14.91 -3.12 -6.81
N HIS A 228 15.65 -2.22 -6.15
CA HIS A 228 15.02 -1.15 -5.41
C HIS A 228 14.81 0.08 -6.29
N LEU A 229 13.68 0.75 -6.06
CA LEU A 229 13.33 1.97 -6.79
C LEU A 229 14.38 3.07 -6.61
N THR A 230 14.62 3.85 -7.67
CA THR A 230 15.30 5.14 -7.57
C THR A 230 14.37 6.19 -6.96
N ALA A 231 14.89 7.36 -6.58
CA ALA A 231 14.06 8.50 -6.20
C ALA A 231 13.03 8.84 -7.31
N GLN A 232 13.44 8.78 -8.59
CA GLN A 232 12.54 8.97 -9.72
C GLN A 232 11.49 7.84 -9.83
N GLY A 233 11.87 6.59 -9.56
CA GLY A 233 10.96 5.46 -9.51
C GLY A 233 9.86 5.65 -8.45
N HIS A 234 10.22 6.18 -7.28
CA HIS A 234 9.25 6.56 -6.24
C HIS A 234 8.30 7.67 -6.69
N VAL A 235 8.79 8.70 -7.39
CA VAL A 235 7.94 9.77 -7.96
C VAL A 235 6.97 9.18 -8.97
N THR A 236 7.45 8.37 -9.92
CA THR A 236 6.64 7.74 -10.97
C THR A 236 5.52 6.89 -10.37
N LEU A 237 5.82 6.07 -9.34
CA LEU A 237 4.82 5.25 -8.66
C LEU A 237 3.75 6.11 -7.99
N ALA A 238 4.16 7.13 -7.23
CA ALA A 238 3.25 8.02 -6.52
C ALA A 238 2.31 8.77 -7.48
N GLU A 239 2.83 9.31 -8.58
CA GLU A 239 2.05 10.05 -9.58
C GLU A 239 1.02 9.17 -10.29
N ASN A 240 1.37 7.92 -10.61
CA ASN A 240 0.42 6.99 -11.22
C ASN A 240 -0.68 6.59 -10.23
N LEU A 241 -0.32 6.30 -8.98
CA LEU A 241 -1.29 5.97 -7.93
C LEU A 241 -2.22 7.14 -7.61
N ALA A 242 -1.71 8.36 -7.58
CA ALA A 242 -2.52 9.56 -7.33
C ALA A 242 -3.63 9.79 -8.38
N LYS A 243 -3.45 9.29 -9.61
CA LYS A 243 -4.48 9.34 -10.67
C LYS A 243 -5.55 8.28 -10.48
N VAL A 244 -5.19 7.10 -9.98
CA VAL A 244 -6.07 5.92 -9.91
C VAL A 244 -6.88 5.88 -8.59
N ILE A 245 -6.25 6.20 -7.47
CA ILE A 245 -6.84 6.05 -6.13
C ILE A 245 -8.17 6.79 -5.96
N PRO A 246 -8.36 8.05 -6.43
CA PRO A 246 -9.65 8.73 -6.29
C PRO A 246 -10.82 8.01 -6.96
N GLU A 247 -10.56 7.20 -7.99
CA GLU A 247 -11.59 6.38 -8.64
C GLU A 247 -11.91 5.11 -7.86
N LEU A 248 -10.91 4.56 -7.12
CA LEU A 248 -11.07 3.37 -6.31
C LEU A 248 -11.72 3.66 -4.94
N VAL A 249 -11.60 4.89 -4.43
CA VAL A 249 -12.05 5.29 -3.08
C VAL A 249 -13.15 6.35 -3.18
N LYS A 250 -14.24 5.99 -3.83
CA LYS A 250 -15.45 6.86 -3.95
C LYS A 250 -16.35 6.79 -2.72
#